data_3e4b690851a17481d6272322fb38a47f
#
_entry.id   3e4b690851a17481d6272322fb38a47f
#
_cell.length_a   1.000
_cell.length_b   1.000
_cell.length_c   1.000
_cell.angle_alpha   90.00
_cell.angle_beta   90.00
_cell.angle_gamma   90.00
#
_symmetry.space_group_name_H-M   'P 1'
#
loop_
_entity.id
_entity.type
_entity.pdbx_description
1 polymer ?
#
loop_
_entity_poly.entity_id
_entity_poly.type
_entity_poly.pdbx_seq_one_letter_code
_entity_poly.pdbx_strand_id
1 'polypeptide(L)'
;MLDVEGSEMNQRNLLEVDWSKIPAPADDGAAAHLVGMTIPSVSLVATDDSSVTLSALPGRTVVFAYPRTGEPGKIALVDDWDMIPGARGCTPQTCAFRDLHAELKAAGARQVFGLSTQSNDYQAEMASRLHLPFPVLSDEKLTLTRALDLPTMQVAGLTLIKRLALIIDDARITQVFYPVFPPDRNAGDVLAWLKENPVSS
;
A
#
# COMPACT_ATOMS: atom_id res chain seq x y z
N MET A 1 22.69 -27.59 -31.05
CA MET A 1 23.01 -27.24 -29.66
C MET A 1 22.64 -25.76 -29.56
N LEU A 2 21.41 -25.48 -29.21
CA LEU A 2 20.87 -24.11 -29.13
C LEU A 2 20.78 -23.74 -27.66
N ASP A 3 21.36 -22.58 -27.34
CA ASP A 3 21.61 -22.07 -26.01
C ASP A 3 20.35 -21.95 -25.18
N VAL A 4 20.29 -22.69 -24.07
CA VAL A 4 19.23 -22.67 -23.04
C VAL A 4 19.56 -21.65 -21.94
N GLU A 5 20.60 -20.85 -22.09
CA GLU A 5 21.07 -19.91 -21.06
C GLU A 5 20.37 -18.54 -21.03
N GLY A 6 19.40 -18.27 -21.92
CA GLY A 6 18.73 -16.98 -22.01
C GLY A 6 17.43 -16.83 -21.18
N SER A 7 16.93 -17.92 -20.54
CA SER A 7 15.58 -17.94 -19.95
C SER A 7 15.52 -17.71 -18.44
N GLU A 8 16.64 -17.72 -17.72
CA GLU A 8 16.64 -17.59 -16.24
C GLU A 8 16.80 -16.17 -15.70
N MET A 9 17.08 -15.18 -16.54
CA MET A 9 17.43 -13.82 -16.08
C MET A 9 16.26 -12.86 -15.85
N ASN A 10 15.00 -13.31 -15.85
CA ASN A 10 13.87 -12.37 -15.67
C ASN A 10 12.79 -12.81 -14.66
N GLN A 11 13.11 -13.64 -13.69
CA GLN A 11 12.28 -13.77 -12.51
C GLN A 11 12.66 -12.62 -11.54
N ARG A 12 12.00 -11.47 -11.68
CA ARG A 12 12.16 -10.40 -10.70
C ARG A 12 11.87 -10.96 -9.31
N ASN A 13 12.88 -10.97 -8.45
CA ASN A 13 12.66 -11.25 -7.05
C ASN A 13 11.83 -10.10 -6.47
N LEU A 14 10.54 -10.35 -6.20
CA LEU A 14 9.63 -9.34 -5.70
C LEU A 14 9.87 -8.98 -4.23
N LEU A 15 10.64 -9.81 -3.51
CA LEU A 15 10.88 -9.69 -2.07
C LEU A 15 12.22 -9.03 -1.74
N GLU A 16 13.27 -9.34 -2.51
CA GLU A 16 14.62 -8.83 -2.27
C GLU A 16 14.90 -7.65 -3.20
N VAL A 17 15.04 -6.47 -2.63
CA VAL A 17 15.30 -5.23 -3.39
C VAL A 17 16.49 -4.51 -2.78
N ASP A 18 17.47 -4.22 -3.61
CA ASP A 18 18.58 -3.33 -3.26
C ASP A 18 18.11 -1.87 -3.41
N TRP A 19 17.64 -1.28 -2.31
CA TRP A 19 17.10 0.07 -2.30
C TRP A 19 18.11 1.16 -2.70
N SER A 20 19.40 0.88 -2.62
CA SER A 20 20.43 1.83 -3.05
C SER A 20 20.42 2.08 -4.57
N LYS A 21 19.84 1.16 -5.34
CA LYS A 21 19.71 1.23 -6.80
C LYS A 21 18.36 1.73 -7.29
N ILE A 22 17.42 1.96 -6.38
CA ILE A 22 16.07 2.42 -6.69
C ILE A 22 15.96 3.91 -6.38
N PRO A 23 15.46 4.74 -7.30
CA PRO A 23 15.29 6.16 -7.03
C PRO A 23 14.25 6.39 -5.94
N ALA A 24 14.66 7.11 -4.89
CA ALA A 24 13.74 7.50 -3.81
C ALA A 24 12.76 8.56 -4.31
N PRO A 25 11.47 8.49 -3.95
CA PRO A 25 10.52 9.55 -4.24
C PRO A 25 10.85 10.79 -3.39
N ALA A 26 10.76 11.97 -4.02
CA ALA A 26 10.83 13.25 -3.29
C ALA A 26 9.47 13.57 -2.63
N ASP A 27 9.52 14.26 -1.51
CA ASP A 27 8.33 14.87 -0.94
C ASP A 27 7.91 16.06 -1.80
N ASP A 28 6.79 15.93 -2.48
CA ASP A 28 6.20 16.96 -3.35
C ASP A 28 5.06 17.72 -2.65
N GLY A 29 4.85 17.49 -1.34
CA GLY A 29 3.79 18.11 -0.56
C GLY A 29 2.37 17.62 -0.88
N ALA A 30 2.22 16.65 -1.80
CA ALA A 30 0.91 16.23 -2.30
C ALA A 30 -0.01 15.58 -1.24
N ALA A 31 0.54 15.17 -0.10
CA ALA A 31 -0.21 14.58 1.01
C ALA A 31 -0.42 15.55 2.20
N ALA A 32 0.08 16.78 2.13
CA ALA A 32 0.09 17.71 3.28
C ALA A 32 -1.33 18.07 3.76
N HIS A 33 -2.32 18.09 2.87
CA HIS A 33 -3.71 18.43 3.17
C HIS A 33 -4.47 17.31 3.90
N LEU A 34 -3.97 16.06 3.88
CA LEU A 34 -4.70 14.89 4.35
C LEU A 34 -4.87 14.85 5.87
N VAL A 35 -3.87 15.34 6.64
CA VAL A 35 -3.96 15.35 8.11
C VAL A 35 -5.12 16.21 8.56
N GLY A 36 -6.00 15.64 9.37
CA GLY A 36 -7.20 16.31 9.88
C GLY A 36 -8.43 16.17 8.97
N MET A 37 -8.31 15.67 7.75
CA MET A 37 -9.47 15.39 6.90
C MET A 37 -10.33 14.27 7.49
N THR A 38 -11.63 14.40 7.27
CA THR A 38 -12.59 13.32 7.53
C THR A 38 -12.65 12.39 6.32
N ILE A 39 -12.60 11.10 6.56
CA ILE A 39 -12.76 10.09 5.52
C ILE A 39 -14.16 10.17 4.92
N PRO A 40 -14.31 10.30 3.60
CA PRO A 40 -15.61 10.33 2.95
C PRO A 40 -16.32 8.98 3.05
N SER A 41 -17.66 8.99 2.98
CA SER A 41 -18.48 7.78 2.97
C SER A 41 -18.42 7.11 1.58
N VAL A 42 -17.29 6.47 1.32
CA VAL A 42 -17.03 5.67 0.10
C VAL A 42 -16.92 4.21 0.49
N SER A 43 -17.64 3.36 -0.22
CA SER A 43 -17.60 1.91 -0.03
C SER A 43 -16.66 1.28 -1.06
N LEU A 44 -15.71 0.48 -0.58
CA LEU A 44 -14.73 -0.23 -1.39
C LEU A 44 -14.90 -1.74 -1.23
N VAL A 45 -14.68 -2.48 -2.31
CA VAL A 45 -14.64 -3.96 -2.26
C VAL A 45 -13.28 -4.38 -1.69
N ALA A 46 -13.30 -5.37 -0.81
CA ALA A 46 -12.12 -5.95 -0.19
C ALA A 46 -11.85 -7.38 -0.70
N THR A 47 -10.63 -7.86 -0.57
CA THR A 47 -10.19 -9.19 -1.07
C THR A 47 -10.81 -10.38 -0.35
N ASP A 48 -11.58 -10.16 0.71
CA ASP A 48 -12.43 -11.14 1.40
C ASP A 48 -13.91 -11.05 0.97
N ASP A 49 -14.17 -10.37 -0.17
CA ASP A 49 -15.49 -10.11 -0.74
C ASP A 49 -16.40 -9.21 0.13
N SER A 50 -15.89 -8.67 1.22
CA SER A 50 -16.63 -7.71 2.03
C SER A 50 -16.66 -6.32 1.35
N SER A 51 -17.63 -5.51 1.78
CA SER A 51 -17.72 -4.09 1.40
C SER A 51 -17.32 -3.24 2.61
N VAL A 52 -16.25 -2.47 2.48
CA VAL A 52 -15.68 -1.68 3.56
C VAL A 52 -15.91 -0.19 3.31
N THR A 53 -16.51 0.49 4.29
CA THR A 53 -16.63 1.95 4.33
C THR A 53 -15.75 2.45 5.47
N LEU A 54 -14.57 2.97 5.15
CA LEU A 54 -13.56 3.37 6.16
C LEU A 54 -14.10 4.38 7.18
N SER A 55 -14.99 5.30 6.73
CA SER A 55 -15.62 6.30 7.62
C SER A 55 -16.61 5.71 8.63
N ALA A 56 -17.03 4.46 8.45
CA ALA A 56 -17.96 3.77 9.36
C ALA A 56 -17.23 2.89 10.39
N LEU A 57 -15.90 2.76 10.28
CA LEU A 57 -15.12 1.91 11.18
C LEU A 57 -14.81 2.65 12.48
N PRO A 58 -15.13 2.06 13.65
CA PRO A 58 -14.83 2.66 14.93
C PRO A 58 -13.37 2.43 15.33
N GLY A 59 -12.80 3.40 16.03
CA GLY A 59 -11.44 3.33 16.58
C GLY A 59 -10.37 3.51 15.51
N ARG A 60 -9.17 3.06 15.84
CA ARG A 60 -7.98 3.28 15.01
C ARG A 60 -7.86 2.28 13.86
N THR A 61 -7.79 2.81 12.65
CA THR A 61 -7.58 2.06 11.41
C THR A 61 -6.25 2.48 10.76
N VAL A 62 -5.46 1.51 10.35
CA VAL A 62 -4.25 1.71 9.54
C VAL A 62 -4.56 1.35 8.09
N VAL A 63 -4.30 2.26 7.16
CA VAL A 63 -4.41 2.01 5.72
C VAL A 63 -3.07 2.30 5.08
N PHE A 64 -2.46 1.31 4.43
CA PHE A 64 -1.26 1.53 3.62
C PHE A 64 -1.59 1.40 2.14
N ALA A 65 -1.25 2.42 1.38
CA ALA A 65 -1.47 2.45 -0.06
C ALA A 65 -0.18 2.19 -0.83
N TYR A 66 -0.33 1.57 -1.99
CA TYR A 66 0.77 1.27 -2.91
C TYR A 66 0.31 1.37 -4.37
N PRO A 67 1.25 1.69 -5.30
CA PRO A 67 0.88 1.86 -6.70
C PRO A 67 0.37 0.57 -7.35
N ARG A 68 1.21 -0.47 -7.37
CA ARG A 68 0.89 -1.72 -8.03
C ARG A 68 1.79 -2.85 -7.58
N THR A 69 1.23 -3.97 -7.20
CA THR A 69 1.96 -5.23 -7.03
C THR A 69 2.15 -5.94 -8.36
N GLY A 70 3.22 -6.74 -8.46
CA GLY A 70 3.43 -7.66 -9.57
C GLY A 70 3.00 -9.08 -9.22
N GLU A 71 2.76 -9.89 -10.24
CA GLU A 71 2.63 -11.34 -10.12
C GLU A 71 3.97 -12.02 -10.46
N PRO A 72 4.38 -13.08 -9.74
CA PRO A 72 5.57 -13.84 -10.10
C PRO A 72 5.51 -14.36 -11.53
N GLY A 73 6.62 -14.24 -12.26
CA GLY A 73 6.72 -14.70 -13.65
C GLY A 73 6.04 -13.80 -14.69
N LYS A 74 5.37 -12.73 -14.28
CA LYS A 74 4.83 -11.73 -15.21
C LYS A 74 5.76 -10.52 -15.35
N ILE A 75 5.78 -9.95 -16.55
CA ILE A 75 6.51 -8.70 -16.83
C ILE A 75 5.90 -7.54 -16.05
N ALA A 76 6.71 -6.53 -15.75
CA ALA A 76 6.22 -5.31 -15.15
C ALA A 76 5.29 -4.54 -16.11
N LEU A 77 4.54 -3.57 -15.56
CA LEU A 77 3.64 -2.72 -16.34
C LEU A 77 4.39 -1.97 -17.46
N VAL A 78 5.62 -1.54 -17.18
CA VAL A 78 6.56 -0.91 -18.12
C VAL A 78 7.97 -1.42 -17.83
N ASP A 79 8.86 -1.37 -18.83
CA ASP A 79 10.22 -1.93 -18.71
C ASP A 79 11.06 -1.19 -17.65
N ASP A 80 10.86 0.11 -17.50
CA ASP A 80 11.55 0.99 -16.55
C ASP A 80 10.84 1.13 -15.20
N TRP A 81 9.90 0.23 -14.86
CA TRP A 81 9.12 0.27 -13.62
C TRP A 81 9.96 0.54 -12.37
N ASP A 82 11.13 -0.09 -12.28
CA ASP A 82 12.00 0.02 -11.11
C ASP A 82 12.70 1.39 -11.03
N MET A 83 12.73 2.14 -12.13
CA MET A 83 13.32 3.49 -12.21
C MET A 83 12.29 4.61 -11.94
N ILE A 84 11.01 4.26 -11.82
CA ILE A 84 9.97 5.23 -11.45
C ILE A 84 10.00 5.43 -9.92
N PRO A 85 10.29 6.64 -9.42
CA PRO A 85 10.37 6.90 -7.98
C PRO A 85 9.08 6.49 -7.26
N GLY A 86 9.20 5.64 -6.24
CA GLY A 86 8.07 5.14 -5.45
C GLY A 86 7.27 3.99 -6.08
N ALA A 87 7.54 3.55 -7.31
CA ALA A 87 6.80 2.45 -7.94
C ALA A 87 7.20 1.08 -7.38
N ARG A 88 8.50 0.79 -7.31
CA ARG A 88 9.00 -0.51 -6.81
C ARG A 88 8.74 -0.71 -5.33
N GLY A 89 8.47 -1.96 -4.90
CA GLY A 89 8.46 -2.37 -3.50
C GLY A 89 7.07 -2.55 -2.87
N CYS A 90 6.01 -2.70 -3.67
CA CYS A 90 4.67 -2.93 -3.11
C CYS A 90 4.58 -4.27 -2.37
N THR A 91 5.19 -5.34 -2.91
CA THR A 91 5.24 -6.65 -2.24
C THR A 91 6.05 -6.61 -0.93
N PRO A 92 7.29 -6.06 -0.88
CA PRO A 92 8.01 -5.88 0.39
C PRO A 92 7.23 -5.05 1.41
N GLN A 93 6.57 -3.96 1.03
CA GLN A 93 5.72 -3.18 1.94
C GLN A 93 4.59 -4.04 2.50
N THR A 94 3.85 -4.75 1.64
CA THR A 94 2.72 -5.59 2.06
C THR A 94 3.17 -6.72 2.99
N CYS A 95 4.31 -7.36 2.70
CA CYS A 95 4.91 -8.37 3.56
C CYS A 95 5.30 -7.80 4.93
N ALA A 96 5.87 -6.59 4.98
CA ALA A 96 6.23 -5.94 6.25
C ALA A 96 4.98 -5.68 7.13
N PHE A 97 3.87 -5.24 6.54
CA PHE A 97 2.59 -5.10 7.27
C PHE A 97 2.02 -6.45 7.71
N ARG A 98 2.16 -7.51 6.89
CA ARG A 98 1.78 -8.88 7.27
C ARG A 98 2.57 -9.35 8.48
N ASP A 99 3.89 -9.22 8.41
CA ASP A 99 4.81 -9.74 9.42
C ASP A 99 4.68 -9.02 10.76
N LEU A 100 4.34 -7.72 10.75
CA LEU A 100 4.11 -6.89 11.94
C LEU A 100 2.63 -6.76 12.34
N HIS A 101 1.71 -7.53 11.72
CA HIS A 101 0.28 -7.35 11.93
C HIS A 101 -0.14 -7.54 13.40
N ALA A 102 0.40 -8.56 14.08
CA ALA A 102 0.08 -8.81 15.47
C ALA A 102 0.54 -7.66 16.39
N GLU A 103 1.73 -7.12 16.14
CA GLU A 103 2.29 -5.98 16.88
C GLU A 103 1.51 -4.69 16.63
N LEU A 104 1.10 -4.44 15.38
CA LEU A 104 0.25 -3.29 15.03
C LEU A 104 -1.09 -3.36 15.79
N LYS A 105 -1.71 -4.55 15.83
CA LYS A 105 -2.94 -4.79 16.60
C LYS A 105 -2.72 -4.54 18.09
N ALA A 106 -1.63 -5.06 18.65
CA ALA A 106 -1.26 -4.87 20.06
C ALA A 106 -0.97 -3.38 20.40
N ALA A 107 -0.45 -2.62 19.43
CA ALA A 107 -0.19 -1.19 19.57
C ALA A 107 -1.44 -0.30 19.34
N GLY A 108 -2.63 -0.89 19.18
CA GLY A 108 -3.90 -0.18 19.12
C GLY A 108 -4.54 -0.06 17.75
N ALA A 109 -3.94 -0.61 16.68
CA ALA A 109 -4.60 -0.68 15.39
C ALA A 109 -5.78 -1.67 15.45
N ARG A 110 -7.01 -1.17 15.45
CA ARG A 110 -8.20 -2.03 15.43
C ARG A 110 -8.40 -2.72 14.08
N GLN A 111 -8.03 -2.04 13.00
CA GLN A 111 -8.09 -2.55 11.62
C GLN A 111 -6.79 -2.21 10.88
N VAL A 112 -6.40 -3.07 9.94
CA VAL A 112 -5.31 -2.84 9.00
C VAL A 112 -5.81 -3.20 7.61
N PHE A 113 -5.58 -2.33 6.63
CA PHE A 113 -5.95 -2.56 5.23
C PHE A 113 -4.82 -2.15 4.30
N GLY A 114 -4.60 -2.95 3.24
CA GLY A 114 -3.93 -2.46 2.05
C GLY A 114 -4.91 -1.68 1.16
N LEU A 115 -4.41 -0.81 0.29
CA LEU A 115 -5.20 -0.03 -0.66
C LEU A 115 -4.44 0.13 -1.97
N SER A 116 -5.10 -0.13 -3.10
CA SER A 116 -4.55 0.12 -4.43
C SER A 116 -5.68 0.37 -5.44
N THR A 117 -5.32 0.93 -6.61
CA THR A 117 -6.23 1.07 -7.75
C THR A 117 -6.29 -0.18 -8.63
N GLN A 118 -5.66 -1.28 -8.24
CA GLN A 118 -5.78 -2.56 -8.91
C GLN A 118 -7.16 -3.18 -8.66
N SER A 119 -7.64 -4.01 -9.59
CA SER A 119 -8.90 -4.73 -9.44
C SER A 119 -8.90 -5.65 -8.22
N ASN A 120 -10.09 -5.94 -7.69
CA ASN A 120 -10.22 -6.82 -6.53
C ASN A 120 -9.65 -8.21 -6.81
N ASP A 121 -9.94 -8.80 -7.96
CA ASP A 121 -9.45 -10.14 -8.35
C ASP A 121 -7.92 -10.22 -8.36
N TYR A 122 -7.26 -9.17 -8.91
CA TYR A 122 -5.81 -9.09 -8.93
C TYR A 122 -5.21 -9.04 -7.52
N GLN A 123 -5.83 -8.27 -6.63
CA GLN A 123 -5.39 -8.15 -5.24
C GLN A 123 -5.72 -9.40 -4.41
N ALA A 124 -6.81 -10.11 -4.71
CA ALA A 124 -7.19 -11.36 -4.05
C ALA A 124 -6.16 -12.48 -4.32
N GLU A 125 -5.64 -12.57 -5.56
CA GLU A 125 -4.52 -13.48 -5.87
C GLU A 125 -3.31 -13.18 -4.98
N MET A 126 -2.89 -11.92 -4.92
CA MET A 126 -1.76 -11.50 -4.10
C MET A 126 -2.00 -11.78 -2.61
N ALA A 127 -3.18 -11.44 -2.09
CA ALA A 127 -3.54 -11.64 -0.69
C ALA A 127 -3.48 -13.12 -0.31
N SER A 128 -4.00 -14.00 -1.18
CA SER A 128 -3.94 -15.45 -1.00
C SER A 128 -2.49 -15.96 -1.03
N ARG A 129 -1.73 -15.61 -2.05
CA ARG A 129 -0.33 -16.04 -2.23
C ARG A 129 0.59 -15.60 -1.11
N LEU A 130 0.39 -14.39 -0.58
CA LEU A 130 1.18 -13.83 0.51
C LEU A 130 0.62 -14.18 1.90
N HIS A 131 -0.49 -14.91 1.98
CA HIS A 131 -1.17 -15.26 3.24
C HIS A 131 -1.42 -14.04 4.13
N LEU A 132 -2.05 -12.98 3.57
CA LEU A 132 -2.28 -11.74 4.29
C LEU A 132 -3.33 -11.94 5.40
N PRO A 133 -3.06 -11.52 6.65
CA PRO A 133 -4.01 -11.59 7.77
C PRO A 133 -5.02 -10.44 7.79
N PHE A 134 -5.02 -9.61 6.77
CA PHE A 134 -5.91 -8.46 6.59
C PHE A 134 -6.37 -8.35 5.13
N PRO A 135 -7.54 -7.79 4.87
CA PRO A 135 -8.00 -7.57 3.51
C PRO A 135 -7.31 -6.38 2.85
N VAL A 136 -7.34 -6.39 1.51
CA VAL A 136 -6.86 -5.29 0.67
C VAL A 136 -8.04 -4.68 -0.06
N LEU A 137 -8.13 -3.35 -0.05
CA LEU A 137 -9.20 -2.58 -0.64
C LEU A 137 -8.89 -2.23 -2.10
N SER A 138 -9.87 -2.40 -2.98
CA SER A 138 -9.79 -1.98 -4.38
C SER A 138 -10.48 -0.64 -4.58
N ASP A 139 -9.70 0.38 -4.96
CA ASP A 139 -10.22 1.66 -5.45
C ASP A 139 -10.03 1.78 -6.98
N GLU A 140 -10.33 0.71 -7.71
CA GLU A 140 -10.21 0.63 -9.18
C GLU A 140 -10.95 1.78 -9.88
N LYS A 141 -12.05 2.24 -9.31
CA LYS A 141 -12.86 3.36 -9.81
C LYS A 141 -12.32 4.74 -9.40
N LEU A 142 -11.25 4.80 -8.62
CA LEU A 142 -10.66 6.04 -8.09
C LEU A 142 -11.65 6.87 -7.26
N THR A 143 -12.62 6.26 -6.62
CA THR A 143 -13.67 6.98 -5.88
C THR A 143 -13.12 7.58 -4.60
N LEU A 144 -12.42 6.80 -3.79
CA LEU A 144 -11.76 7.27 -2.57
C LEU A 144 -10.58 8.18 -2.92
N THR A 145 -9.78 7.78 -3.92
CA THR A 145 -8.63 8.54 -4.41
C THR A 145 -9.01 9.96 -4.77
N ARG A 146 -10.08 10.15 -5.54
CA ARG A 146 -10.56 11.49 -5.93
C ARG A 146 -11.18 12.25 -4.77
N ALA A 147 -11.94 11.57 -3.91
CA ALA A 147 -12.64 12.21 -2.80
C ALA A 147 -11.68 12.75 -1.72
N LEU A 148 -10.51 12.12 -1.55
CA LEU A 148 -9.45 12.57 -0.64
C LEU A 148 -8.33 13.34 -1.35
N ASP A 149 -8.37 13.45 -2.68
CA ASP A 149 -7.26 13.98 -3.49
C ASP A 149 -5.93 13.29 -3.13
N LEU A 150 -5.94 11.95 -3.07
CA LEU A 150 -4.75 11.17 -2.73
C LEU A 150 -3.65 11.40 -3.77
N PRO A 151 -2.38 11.46 -3.36
CA PRO A 151 -1.25 11.55 -4.27
C PRO A 151 -1.26 10.43 -5.31
N THR A 152 -1.19 10.78 -6.59
CA THR A 152 -1.21 9.82 -7.69
C THR A 152 -0.05 10.01 -8.66
N MET A 153 0.22 8.98 -9.46
CA MET A 153 1.10 9.02 -10.62
C MET A 153 0.44 8.37 -11.83
N GLN A 154 0.85 8.79 -13.02
CA GLN A 154 0.39 8.21 -14.28
C GLN A 154 1.46 7.28 -14.83
N VAL A 155 1.12 6.02 -15.08
CA VAL A 155 2.02 5.04 -15.70
C VAL A 155 1.24 4.20 -16.71
N ALA A 156 1.69 4.16 -17.94
CA ALA A 156 1.04 3.43 -19.04
C ALA A 156 -0.49 3.70 -19.17
N GLY A 157 -0.90 4.94 -18.96
CA GLY A 157 -2.31 5.35 -19.03
C GLY A 157 -3.15 5.00 -17.80
N LEU A 158 -2.55 4.39 -16.77
CA LEU A 158 -3.21 4.09 -15.50
C LEU A 158 -2.91 5.15 -14.45
N THR A 159 -3.94 5.51 -13.67
CA THR A 159 -3.77 6.32 -12.47
C THR A 159 -3.50 5.40 -11.28
N LEU A 160 -2.32 5.54 -10.69
CA LEU A 160 -1.88 4.74 -9.55
C LEU A 160 -1.73 5.63 -8.32
N ILE A 161 -2.16 5.15 -7.14
CA ILE A 161 -1.92 5.87 -5.88
C ILE A 161 -0.42 5.80 -5.57
N LYS A 162 0.19 6.95 -5.25
CA LYS A 162 1.55 6.97 -4.71
C LYS A 162 1.58 6.30 -3.34
N ARG A 163 2.72 5.73 -2.99
CA ARG A 163 2.90 5.01 -1.73
C ARG A 163 2.77 5.95 -0.53
N LEU A 164 1.87 5.61 0.39
CA LEU A 164 1.68 6.31 1.65
C LEU A 164 1.06 5.37 2.69
N ALA A 165 1.03 5.79 3.95
CA ALA A 165 0.19 5.16 4.97
C ALA A 165 -0.57 6.22 5.74
N LEU A 166 -1.79 5.86 6.15
CA LEU A 166 -2.72 6.71 6.91
C LEU A 166 -3.05 6.05 8.24
N ILE A 167 -3.05 6.84 9.30
CA ILE A 167 -3.71 6.47 10.56
C ILE A 167 -5.02 7.25 10.61
N ILE A 168 -6.10 6.51 10.84
CA ILE A 168 -7.46 7.04 10.87
C ILE A 168 -8.04 6.70 12.24
N ASP A 169 -8.41 7.71 13.00
CA ASP A 169 -9.08 7.57 14.29
C ASP A 169 -10.53 8.05 14.14
N ASP A 170 -11.52 7.17 14.31
CA ASP A 170 -12.96 7.49 14.21
C ASP A 170 -13.29 8.35 12.98
N ALA A 171 -12.93 7.83 11.80
CA ALA A 171 -13.12 8.47 10.50
C ALA A 171 -12.28 9.74 10.23
N ARG A 172 -11.34 10.12 11.10
CA ARG A 172 -10.47 11.27 10.90
C ARG A 172 -9.02 10.83 10.67
N ILE A 173 -8.37 11.35 9.64
CA ILE A 173 -6.94 11.12 9.40
C ILE A 173 -6.13 11.87 10.45
N THR A 174 -5.42 11.15 11.30
CA THR A 174 -4.62 11.72 12.40
C THR A 174 -3.13 11.73 12.10
N GLN A 175 -2.67 10.84 11.20
CA GLN A 175 -1.28 10.79 10.74
C GLN A 175 -1.18 10.33 9.30
N VAL A 176 -0.19 10.86 8.59
CA VAL A 176 0.16 10.49 7.21
C VAL A 176 1.65 10.22 7.14
N PHE A 177 2.02 9.10 6.53
CA PHE A 177 3.40 8.77 6.17
C PHE A 177 3.53 8.94 4.65
N TYR A 178 4.23 9.99 4.22
CA TYR A 178 4.46 10.31 2.82
C TYR A 178 5.66 11.26 2.68
N PRO A 179 6.53 11.06 1.69
CA PRO A 179 6.64 9.85 0.88
C PRO A 179 7.18 8.67 1.70
N VAL A 180 6.93 7.44 1.24
CA VAL A 180 7.43 6.22 1.90
C VAL A 180 8.63 5.66 1.13
N PHE A 181 9.78 5.60 1.78
CA PHE A 181 11.00 4.98 1.25
C PHE A 181 12.01 4.66 2.37
N PRO A 182 12.64 3.47 2.40
CA PRO A 182 12.28 2.32 1.57
C PRO A 182 10.92 1.71 1.99
N PRO A 183 10.20 1.06 1.06
CA PRO A 183 8.84 0.56 1.30
C PRO A 183 8.69 -0.46 2.43
N ASP A 184 9.68 -1.33 2.61
CA ASP A 184 9.70 -2.39 3.63
C ASP A 184 9.83 -1.86 5.07
N ARG A 185 10.25 -0.59 5.26
CA ARG A 185 10.31 0.05 6.58
C ARG A 185 9.00 0.66 7.02
N ASN A 186 8.06 0.88 6.10
CA ASN A 186 6.83 1.62 6.38
C ASN A 186 6.00 1.03 7.53
N ALA A 187 5.85 -0.29 7.60
CA ALA A 187 5.11 -0.94 8.70
C ALA A 187 5.80 -0.72 10.06
N GLY A 188 7.15 -0.72 10.09
CA GLY A 188 7.92 -0.41 11.29
C GLY A 188 7.76 1.04 11.75
N ASP A 189 7.75 1.99 10.81
CA ASP A 189 7.55 3.42 11.10
C ASP A 189 6.13 3.66 11.65
N VAL A 190 5.12 3.02 11.06
CA VAL A 190 3.74 3.03 11.56
C VAL A 190 3.66 2.44 12.96
N LEU A 191 4.29 1.29 13.21
CA LEU A 191 4.30 0.64 14.52
C LEU A 191 4.97 1.52 15.60
N ALA A 192 6.09 2.16 15.26
CA ALA A 192 6.78 3.09 16.16
C ALA A 192 5.85 4.24 16.56
N TRP A 193 5.19 4.87 15.58
CA TRP A 193 4.25 5.95 15.83
C TRP A 193 3.06 5.50 16.71
N LEU A 194 2.49 4.32 16.45
CA LEU A 194 1.37 3.78 17.25
C LEU A 194 1.76 3.60 18.72
N LYS A 195 2.99 3.14 19.00
CA LYS A 195 3.50 2.97 20.37
C LYS A 195 3.70 4.31 21.10
N GLU A 196 4.10 5.34 20.35
CA GLU A 196 4.28 6.69 20.88
C GLU A 196 2.96 7.44 21.08
N ASN A 197 1.91 7.04 20.36
CA ASN A 197 0.60 7.67 20.35
C ASN A 197 -0.50 6.66 20.72
N PRO A 198 -0.54 6.14 21.95
CA PRO A 198 -1.53 5.15 22.35
C PRO A 198 -2.94 5.75 22.27
N VAL A 199 -3.92 4.90 21.93
CA VAL A 199 -5.35 5.30 21.93
C VAL A 199 -5.74 5.56 23.38
N SER A 200 -6.29 6.75 23.67
CA SER A 200 -6.84 7.06 24.98
C SER A 200 -8.02 6.12 25.28
N SER A 201 -7.98 5.50 26.45
CA SER A 201 -9.03 4.60 26.95
C SER A 201 -10.33 5.35 27.22
#